data_5ea975f775b91d9c5e78223c2567f8a7
#
_entry.id   5ea975f775b91d9c5e78223c2567f8a7
#
_cell.length_a   1.000
_cell.length_b   1.000
_cell.length_c   1.000
_cell.angle_alpha   90.00
_cell.angle_beta   90.00
_cell.angle_gamma   90.00
#
_symmetry.space_group_name_H-M   'P 1'
#
loop_
_entity.id
_entity.type
_entity.pdbx_description
1 polymer ?
#
loop_
_entity_poly.entity_id
_entity_poly.type
_entity_poly.pdbx_seq_one_letter_code
_entity_poly.pdbx_strand_id
1 'polypeptide(L)'
;MSTFTPSAEQAAIIDAPVDADVLVVAGAGSGKTFTMTQRIIALINRGVAPERILGLTFTRKAAGELLERVSAAVAGDMAGSTTATVSDRAFLKPAIFTYDAFFQTIVRQYGLLVGFDQNTQPLSAAGALQLATEVIDSHMDLAFSEDFGAFSSLANRVLALSDAIGSAMIGAGCTSFDDAINRVRQWDSAFINRLQQAVADEPMPEDEPKIPKIKRLKKDTDASWQAKLDDRAEHLHARCTYHCGALLETTRKRDILLQLVEAYAQAKRERNMAEFSDFTIAAYQL
;
A
#
# COMPACT_ATOMS: atom_id res chain seq x y z
N MET A 1 36.56 4.31 -22.58
CA MET A 1 35.41 4.59 -21.69
C MET A 1 35.14 6.08 -21.73
N SER A 2 33.97 6.53 -22.18
CA SER A 2 33.65 7.96 -22.16
C SER A 2 33.55 8.41 -20.71
N THR A 3 34.41 9.31 -20.27
CA THR A 3 34.37 9.94 -18.96
C THR A 3 33.16 10.85 -18.93
N PHE A 4 32.04 10.36 -18.36
CA PHE A 4 30.88 11.20 -18.16
C PHE A 4 31.20 12.22 -17.05
N THR A 5 31.15 13.51 -17.39
CA THR A 5 31.38 14.62 -16.45
C THR A 5 30.04 14.99 -15.77
N PRO A 6 29.95 14.94 -14.45
CA PRO A 6 28.71 15.31 -13.73
C PRO A 6 28.37 16.80 -14.02
N SER A 7 27.08 17.12 -14.08
CA SER A 7 26.65 18.54 -14.04
C SER A 7 26.98 19.18 -12.68
N ALA A 8 26.93 20.48 -12.59
CA ALA A 8 27.20 21.20 -11.33
C ALA A 8 26.26 20.75 -10.20
N GLU A 9 25.00 20.50 -10.52
CA GLU A 9 23.99 20.00 -9.56
C GLU A 9 24.29 18.55 -9.15
N GLN A 10 24.67 17.69 -10.10
CA GLN A 10 25.07 16.32 -9.81
C GLN A 10 26.35 16.29 -8.94
N ALA A 11 27.33 17.12 -9.25
CA ALA A 11 28.56 17.26 -8.45
C ALA A 11 28.23 17.70 -7.02
N ALA A 12 27.36 18.70 -6.85
CA ALA A 12 26.91 19.13 -5.52
C ALA A 12 26.28 18.02 -4.68
N ILE A 13 25.49 17.11 -5.31
CA ILE A 13 24.93 15.94 -4.64
C ILE A 13 26.01 14.92 -4.29
N ILE A 14 26.91 14.62 -5.23
CA ILE A 14 28.02 13.67 -5.05
C ILE A 14 28.94 14.14 -3.92
N ASP A 15 29.19 15.43 -3.84
CA ASP A 15 30.11 16.05 -2.88
C ASP A 15 29.47 16.53 -1.58
N ALA A 16 28.17 16.37 -1.41
CA ALA A 16 27.48 16.75 -0.17
C ALA A 16 28.15 16.11 1.07
N PRO A 17 28.13 16.74 2.25
CA PRO A 17 28.65 16.20 3.50
C PRO A 17 28.06 14.82 3.83
N VAL A 18 28.77 14.03 4.63
CA VAL A 18 28.33 12.66 5.00
C VAL A 18 27.07 12.68 5.87
N ASP A 19 26.95 13.68 6.69
CA ASP A 19 25.89 13.94 7.66
C ASP A 19 24.75 14.82 7.12
N ALA A 20 24.80 15.19 5.83
CA ALA A 20 23.77 16.02 5.21
C ALA A 20 22.57 15.20 4.73
N ASP A 21 21.37 15.67 5.06
CA ASP A 21 20.13 15.22 4.45
C ASP A 21 19.98 15.87 3.07
N VAL A 22 19.90 15.06 2.02
CA VAL A 22 19.82 15.51 0.63
C VAL A 22 18.57 15.00 -0.05
N LEU A 23 17.67 15.90 -0.42
CA LEU A 23 16.51 15.60 -1.26
C LEU A 23 16.82 15.93 -2.73
N VAL A 24 16.73 14.94 -3.62
CA VAL A 24 16.97 15.09 -5.05
C VAL A 24 15.67 14.98 -5.83
N VAL A 25 15.21 16.07 -6.42
CA VAL A 25 14.05 16.10 -7.32
C VAL A 25 14.53 16.12 -8.76
N ALA A 26 14.26 15.06 -9.52
CA ALA A 26 14.81 14.91 -10.85
C ALA A 26 13.86 14.15 -11.79
N GLY A 27 13.74 14.59 -13.05
CA GLY A 27 12.93 13.98 -14.10
C GLY A 27 13.48 12.65 -14.61
N ALA A 28 12.75 11.98 -15.48
CA ALA A 28 13.23 10.78 -16.18
C ALA A 28 14.44 11.15 -17.08
N GLY A 29 15.45 10.29 -17.13
CA GLY A 29 16.66 10.50 -17.93
C GLY A 29 17.68 11.50 -17.36
N SER A 30 17.43 12.15 -16.22
CA SER A 30 18.34 13.11 -15.59
C SER A 30 19.61 12.53 -14.96
N GLY A 31 19.82 11.22 -15.07
CA GLY A 31 21.00 10.55 -14.50
C GLY A 31 20.93 10.23 -13.01
N LYS A 32 19.72 10.12 -12.40
CA LYS A 32 19.54 9.79 -10.98
C LYS A 32 20.37 8.60 -10.51
N THR A 33 20.29 7.48 -11.25
CA THR A 33 21.02 6.24 -10.91
C THR A 33 22.54 6.48 -11.00
N PHE A 34 23.00 7.24 -11.97
CA PHE A 34 24.41 7.61 -12.09
C PHE A 34 24.84 8.45 -10.87
N THR A 35 24.10 9.50 -10.54
CA THR A 35 24.42 10.37 -9.39
C THR A 35 24.45 9.60 -8.08
N MET A 36 23.48 8.70 -7.85
CA MET A 36 23.45 7.83 -6.67
C MET A 36 24.67 6.89 -6.63
N THR A 37 25.01 6.26 -7.76
CA THR A 37 26.22 5.42 -7.85
C THR A 37 27.47 6.20 -7.50
N GLN A 38 27.66 7.39 -8.09
CA GLN A 38 28.83 8.24 -7.82
C GLN A 38 28.87 8.75 -6.38
N ARG A 39 27.70 9.03 -5.78
CA ARG A 39 27.61 9.39 -4.35
C ARG A 39 28.08 8.25 -3.45
N ILE A 40 27.66 7.02 -3.70
CA ILE A 40 28.10 5.85 -2.93
C ILE A 40 29.62 5.67 -3.05
N ILE A 41 30.17 5.76 -4.25
CA ILE A 41 31.61 5.67 -4.49
C ILE A 41 32.34 6.79 -3.75
N ALA A 42 31.86 8.03 -3.83
CA ALA A 42 32.45 9.17 -3.13
C ALA A 42 32.44 9.00 -1.60
N LEU A 43 31.36 8.41 -1.02
CA LEU A 43 31.31 8.10 0.40
C LEU A 43 32.35 7.05 0.80
N ILE A 44 32.51 5.99 0.01
CA ILE A 44 33.53 4.96 0.26
C ILE A 44 34.94 5.56 0.19
N ASN A 45 35.21 6.41 -0.83
CA ASN A 45 36.51 7.08 -0.99
C ASN A 45 36.80 8.08 0.13
N ARG A 46 35.78 8.58 0.82
CA ARG A 46 35.90 9.42 2.03
C ARG A 46 36.08 8.60 3.32
N GLY A 47 36.18 7.27 3.23
CA GLY A 47 36.41 6.37 4.34
C GLY A 47 35.16 5.88 5.06
N VAL A 48 33.96 6.07 4.47
CA VAL A 48 32.75 5.43 4.99
C VAL A 48 32.82 3.94 4.66
N ALA A 49 32.76 3.10 5.68
CA ALA A 49 32.81 1.66 5.52
C ALA A 49 31.61 1.19 4.68
N PRO A 50 31.81 0.36 3.62
CA PRO A 50 30.74 -0.03 2.70
C PRO A 50 29.54 -0.68 3.39
N GLU A 51 29.75 -1.47 4.44
CA GLU A 51 28.71 -2.09 5.25
C GLU A 51 27.83 -1.10 6.04
N ARG A 52 28.24 0.15 6.13
CA ARG A 52 27.44 1.24 6.70
C ARG A 52 26.62 2.00 5.67
N ILE A 53 26.68 1.58 4.41
CA ILE A 53 25.94 2.19 3.30
C ILE A 53 24.78 1.28 2.94
N LEU A 54 23.56 1.78 3.11
CA LEU A 54 22.32 1.12 2.69
C LEU A 54 21.76 1.82 1.45
N GLY A 55 21.65 1.09 0.34
CA GLY A 55 20.98 1.55 -0.88
C GLY A 55 19.64 0.86 -1.05
N LEU A 56 18.56 1.62 -1.20
CA LEU A 56 17.22 1.07 -1.42
C LEU A 56 16.69 1.47 -2.80
N THR A 57 16.10 0.51 -3.50
CA THR A 57 15.49 0.71 -4.82
C THR A 57 14.13 0.04 -4.92
N PHE A 58 13.34 0.37 -5.95
CA PHE A 58 12.02 -0.25 -6.17
C PHE A 58 12.08 -1.59 -6.91
N THR A 59 13.14 -1.85 -7.70
CA THR A 59 13.18 -3.06 -8.54
C THR A 59 14.46 -3.85 -8.30
N ARG A 60 14.35 -5.18 -8.39
CA ARG A 60 15.49 -6.10 -8.30
C ARG A 60 16.55 -5.80 -9.36
N LYS A 61 16.12 -5.41 -10.57
CA LYS A 61 17.02 -5.03 -11.66
C LYS A 61 17.87 -3.81 -11.28
N ALA A 62 17.21 -2.76 -10.78
CA ALA A 62 17.91 -1.53 -10.35
C ALA A 62 18.88 -1.81 -9.18
N ALA A 63 18.48 -2.65 -8.22
CA ALA A 63 19.37 -3.06 -7.13
C ALA A 63 20.59 -3.81 -7.64
N GLY A 64 20.42 -4.78 -8.55
CA GLY A 64 21.51 -5.53 -9.17
C GLY A 64 22.46 -4.64 -9.97
N GLU A 65 21.94 -3.78 -10.84
CA GLU A 65 22.74 -2.84 -11.63
C GLU A 65 23.55 -1.86 -10.75
N LEU A 66 22.92 -1.35 -9.66
CA LEU A 66 23.59 -0.47 -8.73
C LEU A 66 24.72 -1.19 -7.98
N LEU A 67 24.45 -2.40 -7.48
CA LEU A 67 25.44 -3.21 -6.77
C LEU A 67 26.63 -3.56 -7.68
N GLU A 68 26.36 -3.94 -8.93
CA GLU A 68 27.41 -4.27 -9.92
C GLU A 68 28.32 -3.06 -10.18
N ARG A 69 27.72 -1.89 -10.45
CA ARG A 69 28.48 -0.65 -10.73
C ARG A 69 29.34 -0.20 -9.54
N VAL A 70 28.77 -0.25 -8.32
CA VAL A 70 29.51 0.12 -7.11
C VAL A 70 30.61 -0.89 -6.83
N SER A 71 30.33 -2.19 -6.95
CA SER A 71 31.33 -3.26 -6.74
C SER A 71 32.49 -3.15 -7.74
N ALA A 72 32.21 -2.88 -9.02
CA ALA A 72 33.23 -2.69 -10.04
C ALA A 72 34.13 -1.48 -9.77
N ALA A 73 33.54 -0.35 -9.32
CA ALA A 73 34.29 0.86 -9.00
C ALA A 73 35.21 0.65 -7.78
N VAL A 74 34.66 0.06 -6.70
CA VAL A 74 35.44 -0.26 -5.49
C VAL A 74 36.56 -1.25 -5.79
N ALA A 75 36.32 -2.26 -6.63
CA ALA A 75 37.36 -3.22 -7.04
C ALA A 75 38.46 -2.56 -7.91
N GLY A 76 38.09 -1.58 -8.75
CA GLY A 76 39.03 -0.84 -9.59
C GLY A 76 39.98 0.05 -8.77
N ASP A 77 39.46 0.77 -7.79
CA ASP A 77 40.27 1.63 -6.90
C ASP A 77 41.20 0.82 -5.97
N MET A 78 40.77 -0.40 -5.56
CA MET A 78 41.57 -1.28 -4.72
C MET A 78 42.65 -2.11 -5.49
N ALA A 79 42.60 -2.13 -6.80
CA ALA A 79 43.64 -2.80 -7.61
C ALA A 79 45.03 -2.12 -7.47
N GLY A 80 45.06 -0.89 -6.96
CA GLY A 80 46.30 -0.18 -6.60
C GLY A 80 46.84 -0.43 -5.18
N SER A 81 46.10 -1.13 -4.32
CA SER A 81 46.47 -1.38 -2.92
C SER A 81 46.87 -2.86 -2.74
N THR A 82 48.16 -3.12 -2.48
CA THR A 82 48.79 -4.44 -2.44
C THR A 82 48.55 -5.24 -1.17
N THR A 83 47.69 -4.79 -0.23
CA THR A 83 47.59 -5.36 1.13
C THR A 83 46.27 -6.05 1.48
N ALA A 84 45.24 -5.99 0.65
CA ALA A 84 43.96 -6.66 0.94
C ALA A 84 43.86 -8.07 0.32
N THR A 85 43.59 -9.09 1.14
CA THR A 85 43.37 -10.46 0.69
C THR A 85 42.03 -10.63 -0.03
N VAL A 86 41.91 -11.66 -0.91
CA VAL A 86 40.66 -11.93 -1.67
C VAL A 86 39.49 -12.18 -0.73
N SER A 87 39.74 -12.69 0.48
CA SER A 87 38.71 -12.90 1.54
C SER A 87 38.15 -11.62 2.07
N ASP A 88 38.99 -10.57 2.28
CA ASP A 88 38.54 -9.28 2.80
C ASP A 88 37.68 -8.52 1.79
N ARG A 89 37.87 -8.76 0.49
CA ARG A 89 37.12 -8.14 -0.60
C ARG A 89 35.65 -8.58 -0.67
N ALA A 90 35.33 -9.79 -0.19
CA ALA A 90 33.97 -10.31 -0.19
C ALA A 90 33.05 -9.63 0.86
N PHE A 91 33.64 -9.10 1.93
CA PHE A 91 32.93 -8.41 3.02
C PHE A 91 32.72 -6.89 2.78
N LEU A 92 33.38 -6.32 1.79
CA LEU A 92 33.38 -4.87 1.52
C LEU A 92 32.31 -4.46 0.49
N LYS A 93 31.10 -5.00 0.57
CA LYS A 93 30.02 -4.62 -0.33
C LYS A 93 28.96 -3.80 0.41
N PRO A 94 28.50 -2.66 -0.18
CA PRO A 94 27.37 -1.94 0.38
C PRO A 94 26.10 -2.81 0.33
N ALA A 95 25.23 -2.62 1.31
CA ALA A 95 23.95 -3.29 1.39
C ALA A 95 22.96 -2.62 0.41
N ILE A 96 22.73 -3.24 -0.74
CA ILE A 96 21.82 -2.71 -1.78
C ILE A 96 20.67 -3.69 -1.97
N PHE A 97 19.45 -3.23 -1.66
CA PHE A 97 18.25 -4.04 -1.66
C PHE A 97 17.08 -3.34 -2.36
N THR A 98 16.04 -4.09 -2.69
CA THR A 98 14.71 -3.51 -2.82
C THR A 98 14.14 -3.23 -1.42
N TYR A 99 13.15 -2.32 -1.31
CA TYR A 99 12.47 -2.08 -0.04
C TYR A 99 11.95 -3.38 0.59
N ASP A 100 11.26 -4.22 -0.19
CA ASP A 100 10.72 -5.49 0.30
C ASP A 100 11.81 -6.45 0.80
N ALA A 101 12.94 -6.56 0.08
CA ALA A 101 14.05 -7.41 0.48
C ALA A 101 14.70 -6.90 1.78
N PHE A 102 14.79 -5.58 1.94
CA PHE A 102 15.29 -4.97 3.18
C PHE A 102 14.37 -5.25 4.35
N PHE A 103 13.06 -5.03 4.21
CA PHE A 103 12.10 -5.34 5.26
C PHE A 103 12.09 -6.82 5.63
N GLN A 104 12.15 -7.72 4.66
CA GLN A 104 12.31 -9.15 4.93
C GLN A 104 13.59 -9.47 5.72
N THR A 105 14.69 -8.75 5.48
CA THR A 105 15.93 -8.94 6.24
C THR A 105 15.75 -8.56 7.71
N ILE A 106 15.07 -7.44 7.98
CA ILE A 106 14.74 -7.00 9.35
C ILE A 106 13.84 -8.04 10.03
N VAL A 107 12.77 -8.45 9.36
CA VAL A 107 11.81 -9.41 9.95
C VAL A 107 12.44 -10.79 10.16
N ARG A 108 13.33 -11.26 9.28
CA ARG A 108 14.08 -12.52 9.51
C ARG A 108 14.96 -12.47 10.74
N GLN A 109 15.51 -11.30 11.08
CA GLN A 109 16.40 -11.14 12.22
C GLN A 109 15.64 -10.90 13.55
N TYR A 110 14.57 -10.13 13.50
CA TYR A 110 13.88 -9.65 14.70
C TYR A 110 12.39 -10.03 14.76
N GLY A 111 11.85 -10.67 13.74
CA GLY A 111 10.41 -10.91 13.56
C GLY A 111 9.75 -11.71 14.68
N LEU A 112 10.49 -12.53 15.42
CA LEU A 112 9.98 -13.23 16.61
C LEU A 112 9.40 -12.26 17.65
N LEU A 113 9.88 -11.01 17.69
CA LEU A 113 9.36 -9.99 18.62
C LEU A 113 7.96 -9.51 18.23
N VAL A 114 7.57 -9.67 16.98
CA VAL A 114 6.28 -9.28 16.42
C VAL A 114 5.48 -10.47 15.86
N GLY A 115 5.83 -11.68 16.29
CA GLY A 115 5.07 -12.90 15.95
C GLY A 115 5.38 -13.54 14.60
N PHE A 116 6.49 -13.17 13.96
CA PHE A 116 6.96 -13.83 12.73
C PHE A 116 7.99 -14.92 13.05
N ASP A 117 7.81 -16.08 12.43
CA ASP A 117 8.81 -17.14 12.42
C ASP A 117 9.93 -16.84 11.40
N GLN A 118 11.15 -17.31 11.69
CA GLN A 118 12.29 -17.16 10.76
C GLN A 118 12.06 -17.86 9.41
N ASN A 119 11.20 -18.89 9.38
CA ASN A 119 10.83 -19.65 8.20
C ASN A 119 9.56 -19.14 7.51
N THR A 120 9.00 -18.00 7.92
CA THR A 120 7.81 -17.43 7.28
C THR A 120 8.03 -17.28 5.79
N GLN A 121 7.17 -17.92 5.00
CA GLN A 121 7.27 -17.96 3.54
C GLN A 121 6.54 -16.78 2.91
N PRO A 122 7.17 -16.08 1.96
CA PRO A 122 6.47 -15.03 1.22
C PRO A 122 5.39 -15.64 0.34
N LEU A 123 4.17 -15.10 0.45
CA LEU A 123 3.00 -15.53 -0.30
C LEU A 123 2.97 -14.84 -1.67
N SER A 124 2.90 -15.61 -2.74
CA SER A 124 2.73 -15.09 -4.10
C SER A 124 1.27 -14.66 -4.33
N ALA A 125 1.03 -13.80 -5.33
CA ALA A 125 -0.34 -13.39 -5.69
C ALA A 125 -1.26 -14.58 -6.02
N ALA A 126 -0.73 -15.62 -6.68
CA ALA A 126 -1.49 -16.85 -6.95
C ALA A 126 -1.78 -17.63 -5.67
N GLY A 127 -0.79 -17.74 -4.77
CA GLY A 127 -0.97 -18.38 -3.46
C GLY A 127 -1.94 -17.60 -2.57
N ALA A 128 -1.92 -16.27 -2.61
CA ALA A 128 -2.89 -15.44 -1.89
C ALA A 128 -4.33 -15.68 -2.38
N LEU A 129 -4.52 -15.74 -3.69
CA LEU A 129 -5.84 -16.04 -4.27
C LEU A 129 -6.31 -17.47 -3.90
N GLN A 130 -5.42 -18.46 -3.95
CA GLN A 130 -5.74 -19.82 -3.52
C GLN A 130 -6.13 -19.86 -2.04
N LEU A 131 -5.34 -19.26 -1.16
CA LEU A 131 -5.62 -19.22 0.27
C LEU A 131 -6.94 -18.51 0.58
N ALA A 132 -7.20 -17.35 -0.06
CA ALA A 132 -8.47 -16.65 0.08
C ALA A 132 -9.66 -17.51 -0.38
N THR A 133 -9.49 -18.27 -1.47
CA THR A 133 -10.51 -19.21 -1.96
C THR A 133 -10.79 -20.33 -0.96
N GLU A 134 -9.76 -20.93 -0.37
CA GLU A 134 -9.87 -21.96 0.66
C GLU A 134 -10.53 -21.44 1.94
N VAL A 135 -10.20 -20.21 2.34
CA VAL A 135 -10.84 -19.55 3.49
C VAL A 135 -12.32 -19.32 3.23
N ILE A 136 -12.71 -18.83 2.06
CA ILE A 136 -14.11 -18.64 1.70
C ILE A 136 -14.85 -19.98 1.66
N ASP A 137 -14.25 -21.02 1.11
CA ASP A 137 -14.82 -22.37 1.07
C ASP A 137 -15.11 -22.91 2.49
N SER A 138 -14.20 -22.65 3.43
CA SER A 138 -14.39 -23.04 4.84
C SER A 138 -15.39 -22.16 5.62
N HIS A 139 -15.84 -21.04 5.06
CA HIS A 139 -16.78 -20.08 5.64
C HIS A 139 -17.95 -19.80 4.67
N MET A 140 -18.48 -20.87 4.05
CA MET A 140 -19.55 -20.75 3.04
C MET A 140 -20.84 -20.18 3.60
N ASP A 141 -21.13 -20.38 4.88
CA ASP A 141 -22.25 -19.76 5.59
C ASP A 141 -22.18 -18.23 5.55
N LEU A 142 -21.01 -17.65 5.76
CA LEU A 142 -20.77 -16.21 5.62
C LEU A 142 -20.81 -15.78 4.15
N ALA A 143 -20.19 -16.56 3.26
CA ALA A 143 -20.11 -16.23 1.84
C ALA A 143 -21.47 -16.20 1.15
N PHE A 144 -22.41 -17.03 1.58
CA PHE A 144 -23.79 -17.11 1.06
C PHE A 144 -24.81 -16.29 1.83
N SER A 145 -24.43 -15.63 2.92
CA SER A 145 -25.34 -14.77 3.69
C SER A 145 -25.81 -13.54 2.92
N GLU A 146 -25.04 -13.13 1.90
CA GLU A 146 -25.30 -11.98 1.05
C GLU A 146 -24.88 -12.24 -0.40
N ASP A 147 -25.46 -11.50 -1.34
CA ASP A 147 -25.04 -11.58 -2.75
C ASP A 147 -23.77 -10.77 -2.98
N PHE A 148 -22.66 -11.46 -3.14
CA PHE A 148 -21.37 -10.90 -3.54
C PHE A 148 -21.04 -11.14 -5.02
N GLY A 149 -21.92 -11.76 -5.78
CA GLY A 149 -21.71 -12.16 -7.16
C GLY A 149 -20.88 -13.44 -7.28
N ALA A 150 -20.05 -13.55 -8.33
CA ALA A 150 -19.24 -14.75 -8.56
C ALA A 150 -18.23 -14.98 -7.43
N PHE A 151 -17.98 -16.24 -7.07
CA PHE A 151 -17.03 -16.66 -6.03
C PHE A 151 -15.63 -16.06 -6.20
N SER A 152 -15.13 -16.03 -7.44
CA SER A 152 -13.85 -15.38 -7.75
C SER A 152 -13.85 -13.86 -7.49
N SER A 153 -15.01 -13.23 -7.64
CA SER A 153 -15.18 -11.80 -7.29
C SER A 153 -15.09 -11.59 -5.80
N LEU A 154 -15.67 -12.47 -4.98
CA LEU A 154 -15.58 -12.42 -3.53
C LEU A 154 -14.14 -12.58 -3.05
N ALA A 155 -13.40 -13.55 -3.58
CA ALA A 155 -11.99 -13.76 -3.23
C ALA A 155 -11.13 -12.51 -3.54
N ASN A 156 -11.33 -11.90 -4.70
CA ASN A 156 -10.62 -10.67 -5.05
C ASN A 156 -11.00 -9.49 -4.13
N ARG A 157 -12.24 -9.40 -3.68
CA ARG A 157 -12.68 -8.36 -2.72
C ARG A 157 -12.05 -8.56 -1.35
N VAL A 158 -11.93 -9.80 -0.87
CA VAL A 158 -11.24 -10.13 0.39
C VAL A 158 -9.78 -9.70 0.30
N LEU A 159 -9.08 -10.07 -0.76
CA LEU A 159 -7.68 -9.67 -0.98
C LEU A 159 -7.51 -8.16 -1.08
N ALA A 160 -8.35 -7.49 -1.87
CA ALA A 160 -8.29 -6.04 -2.03
C ALA A 160 -8.55 -5.29 -0.70
N LEU A 161 -9.51 -5.78 0.11
CA LEU A 161 -9.79 -5.19 1.42
C LEU A 161 -8.65 -5.46 2.41
N SER A 162 -8.08 -6.66 2.43
CA SER A 162 -6.91 -7.00 3.25
C SER A 162 -5.72 -6.10 2.93
N ASP A 163 -5.41 -5.92 1.64
CA ASP A 163 -4.31 -5.05 1.19
C ASP A 163 -4.57 -3.58 1.53
N ALA A 164 -5.79 -3.08 1.33
CA ALA A 164 -6.16 -1.71 1.68
C ALA A 164 -6.02 -1.43 3.19
N ILE A 165 -6.43 -2.37 4.05
CA ILE A 165 -6.26 -2.26 5.50
C ILE A 165 -4.77 -2.27 5.85
N GLY A 166 -4.01 -3.23 5.34
CA GLY A 166 -2.57 -3.34 5.57
C GLY A 166 -1.81 -2.09 5.16
N SER A 167 -2.10 -1.56 3.97
CA SER A 167 -1.45 -0.33 3.45
C SER A 167 -1.78 0.92 4.28
N ALA A 168 -2.97 0.98 4.90
CA ALA A 168 -3.40 2.11 5.70
C ALA A 168 -2.90 2.08 7.16
N MET A 169 -2.49 0.93 7.68
CA MET A 169 -2.17 0.72 9.11
C MET A 169 -1.13 1.70 9.64
N ILE A 170 -0.03 1.88 8.93
CA ILE A 170 1.08 2.74 9.37
C ILE A 170 0.63 4.19 9.49
N GLY A 171 -0.03 4.70 8.45
CA GLY A 171 -0.55 6.07 8.43
C GLY A 171 -1.65 6.32 9.45
N ALA A 172 -2.43 5.29 9.81
CA ALA A 172 -3.48 5.35 10.82
C ALA A 172 -2.96 5.16 12.26
N GLY A 173 -1.67 4.81 12.43
CA GLY A 173 -1.08 4.53 13.74
C GLY A 173 -1.70 3.30 14.42
N CYS A 174 -2.07 2.28 13.64
CA CYS A 174 -2.57 1.01 14.17
C CYS A 174 -1.42 0.14 14.67
N THR A 175 -1.64 -0.52 15.80
CA THR A 175 -0.62 -1.37 16.44
C THR A 175 -0.65 -2.82 15.96
N SER A 176 -1.78 -3.26 15.40
CA SER A 176 -1.97 -4.59 14.85
C SER A 176 -3.00 -4.59 13.73
N PHE A 177 -3.04 -5.67 12.96
CA PHE A 177 -4.07 -5.84 11.91
C PHE A 177 -5.48 -5.92 12.51
N ASP A 178 -5.62 -6.56 13.67
CA ASP A 178 -6.90 -6.64 14.38
C ASP A 178 -7.35 -5.25 14.90
N ASP A 179 -6.41 -4.40 15.37
CA ASP A 179 -6.72 -2.99 15.71
C ASP A 179 -7.23 -2.22 14.48
N ALA A 180 -6.60 -2.41 13.33
CA ALA A 180 -7.03 -1.78 12.08
C ALA A 180 -8.45 -2.20 11.66
N ILE A 181 -8.76 -3.52 11.72
CA ILE A 181 -10.11 -4.02 11.43
C ILE A 181 -11.14 -3.44 12.41
N ASN A 182 -10.83 -3.40 13.71
CA ASN A 182 -11.72 -2.84 14.71
C ASN A 182 -12.01 -1.34 14.47
N ARG A 183 -11.02 -0.57 14.02
CA ARG A 183 -11.23 0.83 13.61
C ARG A 183 -12.16 0.96 12.41
N VAL A 184 -12.02 0.09 11.42
CA VAL A 184 -12.96 0.07 10.27
C VAL A 184 -14.38 -0.23 10.75
N ARG A 185 -14.57 -1.24 11.62
CA ARG A 185 -15.88 -1.56 12.21
C ARG A 185 -16.48 -0.40 13.00
N GLN A 186 -15.67 0.28 13.81
CA GLN A 186 -16.12 1.48 14.56
C GLN A 186 -16.54 2.61 13.61
N TRP A 187 -15.77 2.84 12.56
CA TRP A 187 -16.12 3.83 11.54
C TRP A 187 -17.39 3.46 10.80
N ASP A 188 -17.55 2.19 10.38
CA ASP A 188 -18.75 1.69 9.71
C ASP A 188 -19.97 1.82 10.61
N SER A 189 -19.87 1.47 11.89
CA SER A 189 -20.98 1.61 12.86
C SER A 189 -21.39 3.08 13.01
N ALA A 190 -20.43 3.99 13.15
CA ALA A 190 -20.71 5.42 13.24
C ALA A 190 -21.30 5.97 11.93
N PHE A 191 -20.86 5.47 10.77
CA PHE A 191 -21.39 5.85 9.47
C PHE A 191 -22.80 5.33 9.25
N ILE A 192 -23.09 4.08 9.59
CA ILE A 192 -24.43 3.48 9.56
C ILE A 192 -25.40 4.29 10.41
N ASN A 193 -25.03 4.64 11.64
CA ASN A 193 -25.86 5.45 12.51
C ASN A 193 -26.18 6.82 11.90
N ARG A 194 -25.22 7.50 11.29
CA ARG A 194 -25.44 8.78 10.59
C ARG A 194 -26.36 8.64 9.38
N LEU A 195 -26.18 7.57 8.58
CA LEU A 195 -27.05 7.31 7.43
C LEU A 195 -28.50 7.02 7.89
N GLN A 196 -28.67 6.20 8.94
CA GLN A 196 -29.98 5.91 9.52
C GLN A 196 -30.67 7.19 10.05
N GLN A 197 -29.91 8.06 10.71
CA GLN A 197 -30.44 9.36 11.16
C GLN A 197 -30.82 10.28 9.98
N ALA A 198 -30.04 10.25 8.89
CA ALA A 198 -30.29 11.10 7.72
C ALA A 198 -31.54 10.69 6.95
N VAL A 199 -31.86 9.39 6.88
CA VAL A 199 -33.09 8.90 6.24
C VAL A 199 -34.28 8.82 7.21
N ALA A 200 -34.02 8.87 8.52
CA ALA A 200 -35.01 8.75 9.59
C ALA A 200 -35.99 7.56 9.32
N ASP A 201 -37.29 7.81 9.48
CA ASP A 201 -38.34 6.81 9.25
C ASP A 201 -38.93 6.90 7.83
N GLU A 202 -38.21 7.53 6.89
CA GLU A 202 -38.69 7.69 5.52
C GLU A 202 -38.71 6.34 4.77
N PRO A 203 -39.78 6.06 3.99
CA PRO A 203 -39.82 4.85 3.18
C PRO A 203 -38.76 4.89 2.08
N MET A 204 -37.98 3.84 1.97
CA MET A 204 -36.99 3.68 0.90
C MET A 204 -37.70 3.48 -0.44
N PRO A 205 -37.38 4.28 -1.47
CA PRO A 205 -37.85 3.99 -2.82
C PRO A 205 -37.32 2.64 -3.32
N GLU A 206 -38.17 1.85 -4.00
CA GLU A 206 -37.76 0.57 -4.59
C GLU A 206 -36.78 0.76 -5.76
N ASP A 207 -37.03 1.81 -6.58
CA ASP A 207 -36.21 2.18 -7.73
C ASP A 207 -35.58 3.55 -7.56
N GLU A 208 -34.48 3.80 -8.28
CA GLU A 208 -33.83 5.12 -8.28
C GLU A 208 -34.75 6.21 -8.89
N PRO A 209 -35.20 7.19 -8.09
CA PRO A 209 -36.10 8.23 -8.55
C PRO A 209 -35.45 9.10 -9.64
N LYS A 210 -36.20 9.38 -10.71
CA LYS A 210 -35.76 10.28 -11.79
C LYS A 210 -36.05 11.72 -11.41
N ILE A 211 -35.02 12.57 -11.42
CA ILE A 211 -35.16 13.99 -11.19
C ILE A 211 -35.74 14.66 -12.44
N PRO A 212 -36.91 15.31 -12.38
CA PRO A 212 -37.50 15.99 -13.53
C PRO A 212 -36.64 17.16 -14.00
N LYS A 213 -36.45 17.25 -15.32
CA LYS A 213 -35.85 18.43 -15.94
C LYS A 213 -36.92 19.52 -16.02
N ILE A 214 -36.76 20.62 -15.29
CA ILE A 214 -37.68 21.72 -15.26
C ILE A 214 -37.12 22.91 -16.04
N LYS A 215 -38.02 23.66 -16.67
CA LYS A 215 -37.73 24.94 -17.32
C LYS A 215 -38.89 25.88 -17.13
N ARG A 216 -38.58 27.12 -16.76
CA ARG A 216 -39.62 28.19 -16.65
C ARG A 216 -40.06 28.57 -18.05
N LEU A 217 -41.34 28.42 -18.31
CA LEU A 217 -42.00 28.84 -19.56
C LEU A 217 -42.54 30.25 -19.43
N LYS A 218 -42.72 30.97 -20.55
CA LYS A 218 -43.29 32.34 -20.56
C LYS A 218 -44.69 32.41 -19.97
N LYS A 219 -45.45 31.30 -19.98
CA LYS A 219 -46.79 31.19 -19.44
C LYS A 219 -46.82 30.84 -17.92
N ASP A 220 -45.69 30.49 -17.33
CA ASP A 220 -45.66 30.08 -15.93
C ASP A 220 -45.84 31.32 -15.04
N THR A 221 -46.81 31.25 -14.12
CA THR A 221 -46.95 32.17 -13.00
C THR A 221 -45.88 31.85 -11.96
N ASP A 222 -45.59 32.74 -11.05
CA ASP A 222 -44.63 32.47 -9.96
C ASP A 222 -45.07 31.28 -9.12
N ALA A 223 -46.39 31.15 -8.84
CA ALA A 223 -46.91 29.98 -8.13
C ALA A 223 -46.70 28.66 -8.89
N SER A 224 -46.97 28.66 -10.20
CA SER A 224 -46.74 27.43 -11.02
C SER A 224 -45.28 27.09 -11.18
N TRP A 225 -44.41 28.08 -11.19
CA TRP A 225 -42.99 27.88 -11.22
C TRP A 225 -42.47 27.32 -9.88
N GLN A 226 -42.97 27.87 -8.74
CA GLN A 226 -42.62 27.35 -7.43
C GLN A 226 -43.06 25.90 -7.25
N ALA A 227 -44.26 25.54 -7.67
CA ALA A 227 -44.74 24.16 -7.65
C ALA A 227 -43.81 23.18 -8.42
N LYS A 228 -43.24 23.59 -9.57
CA LYS A 228 -42.25 22.79 -10.30
C LYS A 228 -40.92 22.64 -9.55
N LEU A 229 -40.52 23.68 -8.81
CA LEU A 229 -39.33 23.63 -7.97
C LEU A 229 -39.54 22.69 -6.80
N ASP A 230 -40.71 22.74 -6.16
CA ASP A 230 -41.06 21.91 -5.02
C ASP A 230 -41.13 20.42 -5.45
N ASP A 231 -41.82 20.11 -6.54
CA ASP A 231 -41.85 18.75 -7.13
C ASP A 231 -40.45 18.22 -7.43
N ARG A 232 -39.60 19.06 -8.03
CA ARG A 232 -38.21 18.67 -8.26
C ARG A 232 -37.44 18.45 -6.97
N ALA A 233 -37.67 19.23 -5.94
CA ALA A 233 -37.04 19.09 -4.63
C ALA A 233 -37.42 17.75 -3.96
N GLU A 234 -38.72 17.39 -4.04
CA GLU A 234 -39.22 16.10 -3.56
C GLU A 234 -38.55 14.92 -4.25
N HIS A 235 -38.45 14.96 -5.60
CA HIS A 235 -37.76 13.91 -6.38
C HIS A 235 -36.27 13.85 -6.06
N LEU A 236 -35.61 14.99 -5.85
CA LEU A 236 -34.21 15.04 -5.43
C LEU A 236 -34.02 14.42 -4.04
N HIS A 237 -34.91 14.74 -3.11
CA HIS A 237 -34.89 14.18 -1.75
C HIS A 237 -35.07 12.66 -1.78
N ALA A 238 -36.10 12.17 -2.47
CA ALA A 238 -36.31 10.73 -2.64
C ALA A 238 -35.11 10.00 -3.28
N ARG A 239 -34.44 10.62 -4.25
CA ARG A 239 -33.21 10.09 -4.83
C ARG A 239 -32.05 10.06 -3.82
N CYS A 240 -31.89 11.08 -2.99
CA CYS A 240 -30.91 11.08 -1.91
C CYS A 240 -31.19 9.96 -0.91
N THR A 241 -32.44 9.76 -0.51
CA THR A 241 -32.89 8.68 0.38
C THR A 241 -32.54 7.31 -0.21
N TYR A 242 -32.83 7.08 -1.50
CA TYR A 242 -32.44 5.87 -2.22
C TYR A 242 -30.93 5.60 -2.16
N HIS A 243 -30.11 6.59 -2.47
CA HIS A 243 -28.66 6.44 -2.41
C HIS A 243 -28.13 6.23 -0.98
N CYS A 244 -28.72 6.86 0.00
CA CYS A 244 -28.40 6.59 1.42
C CYS A 244 -28.70 5.13 1.78
N GLY A 245 -29.81 4.57 1.31
CA GLY A 245 -30.16 3.17 1.51
C GLY A 245 -29.17 2.22 0.87
N ALA A 246 -28.76 2.48 -0.38
CA ALA A 246 -27.75 1.68 -1.07
C ALA A 246 -26.39 1.71 -0.37
N LEU A 247 -26.00 2.88 0.17
CA LEU A 247 -24.79 3.01 0.96
C LEU A 247 -24.87 2.25 2.30
N LEU A 248 -26.01 2.31 2.95
CA LEU A 248 -26.28 1.59 4.20
C LEU A 248 -26.13 0.08 4.01
N GLU A 249 -26.75 -0.46 2.96
CA GLU A 249 -26.65 -1.88 2.61
C GLU A 249 -25.20 -2.27 2.28
N THR A 250 -24.54 -1.51 1.43
CA THR A 250 -23.13 -1.76 1.07
C THR A 250 -22.21 -1.74 2.29
N THR A 251 -22.45 -0.82 3.23
CA THR A 251 -21.62 -0.72 4.45
C THR A 251 -21.88 -1.91 5.38
N ARG A 252 -23.12 -2.36 5.50
CA ARG A 252 -23.45 -3.57 6.28
C ARG A 252 -22.78 -4.83 5.71
N LYS A 253 -22.80 -5.01 4.39
CA LYS A 253 -22.12 -6.14 3.72
C LYS A 253 -20.60 -6.15 3.95
N ARG A 254 -19.99 -4.99 4.25
CA ARG A 254 -18.56 -4.91 4.54
C ARG A 254 -18.16 -5.68 5.79
N ASP A 255 -19.02 -5.79 6.81
CA ASP A 255 -18.70 -6.57 8.01
C ASP A 255 -18.45 -8.03 7.71
N ILE A 256 -19.21 -8.62 6.78
CA ILE A 256 -18.96 -9.99 6.31
C ILE A 256 -17.60 -10.11 5.61
N LEU A 257 -17.25 -9.14 4.78
CA LEU A 257 -15.92 -9.11 4.15
C LEU A 257 -14.81 -8.97 5.20
N LEU A 258 -15.02 -8.18 6.26
CA LEU A 258 -14.05 -8.04 7.34
C LEU A 258 -13.87 -9.35 8.11
N GLN A 259 -14.92 -10.13 8.35
CA GLN A 259 -14.82 -11.45 8.96
C GLN A 259 -14.00 -12.41 8.08
N LEU A 260 -14.22 -12.41 6.76
CA LEU A 260 -13.42 -13.21 5.83
C LEU A 260 -11.95 -12.73 5.76
N VAL A 261 -11.69 -11.43 5.87
CA VAL A 261 -10.34 -10.87 5.95
C VAL A 261 -9.64 -11.29 7.25
N GLU A 262 -10.33 -11.30 8.38
CA GLU A 262 -9.80 -11.83 9.65
C GLU A 262 -9.43 -13.31 9.53
N ALA A 263 -10.33 -14.11 8.98
CA ALA A 263 -10.07 -15.53 8.75
C ALA A 263 -8.89 -15.75 7.79
N TYR A 264 -8.76 -14.93 6.75
CA TYR A 264 -7.63 -14.95 5.82
C TYR A 264 -6.30 -14.59 6.53
N ALA A 265 -6.30 -13.54 7.34
CA ALA A 265 -5.12 -13.13 8.11
C ALA A 265 -4.71 -14.21 9.12
N GLN A 266 -5.68 -14.88 9.76
CA GLN A 266 -5.43 -16.01 10.64
C GLN A 266 -4.84 -17.21 9.87
N ALA A 267 -5.41 -17.58 8.72
CA ALA A 267 -4.91 -18.67 7.89
C ALA A 267 -3.48 -18.44 7.39
N LYS A 268 -3.10 -17.19 7.09
CA LYS A 268 -1.69 -16.82 6.79
C LYS A 268 -0.77 -17.14 7.98
N ARG A 269 -1.15 -16.73 9.19
CA ARG A 269 -0.37 -16.98 10.43
C ARG A 269 -0.22 -18.48 10.72
N GLU A 270 -1.32 -19.23 10.67
CA GLU A 270 -1.33 -20.68 10.93
C GLU A 270 -0.46 -21.48 9.96
N ARG A 271 -0.39 -21.04 8.70
CA ARG A 271 0.44 -21.67 7.65
C ARG A 271 1.85 -21.09 7.56
N ASN A 272 2.18 -20.18 8.44
CA ASN A 272 3.47 -19.47 8.45
C ASN A 272 3.79 -18.79 7.10
N MET A 273 2.79 -18.09 6.54
CA MET A 273 2.85 -17.35 5.29
C MET A 273 2.62 -15.86 5.52
N ALA A 274 3.24 -15.01 4.71
CA ALA A 274 3.07 -13.56 4.78
C ALA A 274 3.14 -12.92 3.39
N GLU A 275 2.31 -11.93 3.15
CA GLU A 275 2.40 -11.06 1.99
C GLU A 275 3.49 -10.00 2.18
N PHE A 276 3.88 -9.30 1.12
CA PHE A 276 4.91 -8.26 1.22
C PHE A 276 4.49 -7.11 2.15
N SER A 277 3.21 -6.76 2.18
CA SER A 277 2.65 -5.79 3.10
C SER A 277 2.81 -6.19 4.57
N ASP A 278 2.66 -7.48 4.88
CA ASP A 278 2.85 -8.00 6.25
C ASP A 278 4.29 -7.82 6.72
N PHE A 279 5.29 -8.07 5.84
CA PHE A 279 6.71 -7.82 6.16
C PHE A 279 6.99 -6.33 6.36
N THR A 280 6.37 -5.46 5.57
CA THR A 280 6.53 -4.00 5.72
C THR A 280 5.99 -3.52 7.07
N ILE A 281 4.80 -3.98 7.46
CA ILE A 281 4.17 -3.66 8.74
C ILE A 281 5.01 -4.19 9.90
N ALA A 282 5.45 -5.44 9.83
CA ALA A 282 6.28 -6.04 10.85
C ALA A 282 7.62 -5.30 11.02
N ALA A 283 8.27 -4.91 9.92
CA ALA A 283 9.50 -4.13 9.96
C ALA A 283 9.31 -2.72 10.55
N TYR A 284 8.13 -2.11 10.36
CA TYR A 284 7.77 -0.83 10.97
C TYR A 284 7.53 -0.95 12.49
N GLN A 285 7.01 -2.08 12.96
CA GLN A 285 6.75 -2.34 14.37
C GLN A 285 8.01 -2.67 15.16
N LEU A 286 9.08 -3.12 14.50
CA LEU A 286 10.40 -3.42 15.06
C LEU A 286 11.27 -2.18 15.21
#